data_c4f16e1b1ef6bb2524964fb728e73080
#
_entry.id   c4f16e1b1ef6bb2524964fb728e73080
#
_cell.length_a   1.000
_cell.length_b   1.000
_cell.length_c   1.000
_cell.angle_alpha   90.00
_cell.angle_beta   90.00
_cell.angle_gamma   90.00
#
_symmetry.space_group_name_H-M   'P 1'
#
loop_
_entity.id
_entity.type
_entity.pdbx_description
1 polymer ?
#
loop_
_entity_poly.entity_id
_entity_poly.type
_entity_poly.pdbx_seq_one_letter_code
_entity_poly.pdbx_strand_id
1 'polypeptide(L)'
;MPRPPRADEAGGLYHALNRGNARTDILRKDADFEAFERILSEGIQRYDVQLFAYQLLSNHWHLVLRPNQDGEMSRFMRWVTATHTMRYHAHYHSSGEGHVYQGRFKSFPVQDDEHFLTVCRYVERNALRAKLVKRAEDWRWGSLWRWIQKREPEPALLSPWPISRSPGWVERVNTPLTASELTAIRTCAKRCSPFGEATWVESSVKRLGLESTLRLRGRPQVHFPTQSLNKES
;
A
#
# COMPACT_ATOMS: atom_id res chain seq x y z
N MET A 1 -19.24 -5.27 -13.02
CA MET A 1 -18.18 -4.58 -13.78
C MET A 1 -16.85 -5.23 -13.47
N PRO A 2 -16.00 -5.54 -14.46
CA PRO A 2 -14.64 -6.01 -14.20
C PRO A 2 -13.89 -4.97 -13.37
N ARG A 3 -13.03 -5.44 -12.45
CA ARG A 3 -12.18 -4.53 -11.68
C ARG A 3 -11.13 -3.92 -12.62
N PRO A 4 -10.82 -2.60 -12.49
CA PRO A 4 -9.80 -1.99 -13.32
C PRO A 4 -8.46 -2.73 -13.16
N PRO A 5 -7.64 -2.77 -14.22
CA PRO A 5 -6.29 -3.30 -14.14
C PRO A 5 -5.51 -2.53 -13.06
N ARG A 6 -4.51 -3.18 -12.45
CA ARG A 6 -3.57 -2.50 -11.57
C ARG A 6 -2.48 -1.85 -12.40
N ALA A 7 -2.12 -0.65 -12.03
CA ALA A 7 -0.84 -0.11 -12.45
C ALA A 7 0.29 -0.97 -11.87
N ASP A 8 1.18 -1.44 -12.73
CA ASP A 8 2.31 -2.29 -12.35
C ASP A 8 3.38 -2.18 -13.47
N GLU A 9 3.93 -0.99 -13.60
CA GLU A 9 4.91 -0.60 -14.60
C GLU A 9 6.30 -0.59 -13.99
N ALA A 10 7.28 -1.07 -14.74
CA ALA A 10 8.69 -1.04 -14.38
C ALA A 10 9.16 0.36 -14.00
N GLY A 11 9.94 0.47 -12.93
CA GLY A 11 10.47 1.74 -12.42
C GLY A 11 9.46 2.64 -11.72
N GLY A 12 8.16 2.31 -11.74
CA GLY A 12 7.11 3.05 -11.03
C GLY A 12 7.19 2.86 -9.52
N LEU A 13 6.92 3.92 -8.75
CA LEU A 13 6.77 3.83 -7.29
C LEU A 13 5.34 3.51 -6.92
N TYR A 14 5.16 2.59 -5.98
CA TYR A 14 3.85 2.16 -5.53
C TYR A 14 3.77 2.07 -4.02
N HIS A 15 2.64 2.50 -3.48
CA HIS A 15 2.21 2.11 -2.16
C HIS A 15 1.26 0.91 -2.29
N ALA A 16 1.63 -0.22 -1.70
CA ALA A 16 0.82 -1.44 -1.64
C ALA A 16 0.37 -1.71 -0.20
N LEU A 17 -0.86 -2.22 -0.04
CA LEU A 17 -1.43 -2.55 1.26
C LEU A 17 -2.42 -3.71 1.17
N ASN A 18 -2.54 -4.47 2.26
CA ASN A 18 -3.62 -5.44 2.42
C ASN A 18 -4.04 -5.52 3.90
N ARG A 19 -5.21 -6.09 4.14
CA ARG A 19 -5.80 -6.16 5.47
C ARG A 19 -6.43 -7.53 5.70
N GLY A 20 -6.39 -8.00 6.94
CA GLY A 20 -7.07 -9.20 7.39
C GLY A 20 -8.59 -9.15 7.13
N ASN A 21 -9.16 -10.30 6.82
CA ASN A 21 -10.59 -10.45 6.63
C ASN A 21 -11.34 -10.02 7.90
N ALA A 22 -12.47 -9.33 7.75
CA ALA A 22 -13.23 -8.75 8.88
C ALA A 22 -12.38 -7.91 9.85
N ARG A 23 -11.20 -7.41 9.43
CA ARG A 23 -10.20 -6.70 10.23
C ARG A 23 -9.59 -7.56 11.35
N THR A 24 -9.65 -8.88 11.23
CA THR A 24 -9.00 -9.79 12.17
C THR A 24 -7.48 -9.65 12.15
N ASP A 25 -6.86 -9.96 13.28
CA ASP A 25 -5.42 -9.96 13.40
C ASP A 25 -4.81 -11.13 12.64
N ILE A 26 -3.92 -10.78 11.71
CA ILE A 26 -3.15 -11.70 10.86
C ILE A 26 -1.71 -11.86 11.32
N LEU A 27 -1.27 -11.01 12.25
CA LEU A 27 0.00 -11.06 12.95
C LEU A 27 -0.31 -10.85 14.44
N ARG A 28 -0.28 -11.91 15.24
CA ARG A 28 -0.81 -11.94 16.61
C ARG A 28 0.28 -11.87 17.68
N LYS A 29 1.50 -12.29 17.36
CA LYS A 29 2.66 -12.35 18.25
C LYS A 29 3.94 -12.05 17.48
N ASP A 30 5.01 -11.71 18.15
CA ASP A 30 6.30 -11.33 17.55
C ASP A 30 6.79 -12.32 16.50
N ALA A 31 6.65 -13.63 16.76
CA ALA A 31 7.03 -14.67 15.81
C ALA A 31 6.27 -14.60 14.47
N ASP A 32 5.04 -14.08 14.44
CA ASP A 32 4.26 -13.90 13.21
C ASP A 32 4.82 -12.73 12.38
N PHE A 33 5.17 -11.64 13.05
CA PHE A 33 5.82 -10.50 12.41
C PHE A 33 7.18 -10.91 11.83
N GLU A 34 7.99 -11.64 12.59
CA GLU A 34 9.26 -12.19 12.11
C GLU A 34 9.06 -13.13 10.90
N ALA A 35 8.05 -13.98 10.96
CA ALA A 35 7.72 -14.86 9.84
C ALA A 35 7.31 -14.06 8.60
N PHE A 36 6.58 -12.96 8.77
CA PHE A 36 6.20 -12.09 7.64
C PHE A 36 7.41 -11.33 7.07
N GLU A 37 8.33 -10.83 7.91
CA GLU A 37 9.59 -10.23 7.44
C GLU A 37 10.45 -11.23 6.66
N ARG A 38 10.51 -12.50 7.10
CA ARG A 38 11.17 -13.57 6.32
C ARG A 38 10.51 -13.79 4.96
N ILE A 39 9.17 -13.78 4.89
CA ILE A 39 8.46 -13.88 3.61
C ILE A 39 8.79 -12.71 2.70
N LEU A 40 8.86 -11.48 3.22
CA LEU A 40 9.27 -10.32 2.42
C LEU A 40 10.70 -10.49 1.89
N SER A 41 11.64 -10.92 2.73
CA SER A 41 13.03 -11.17 2.33
C SER A 41 13.13 -12.27 1.26
N GLU A 42 12.48 -13.41 1.45
CA GLU A 42 12.39 -14.49 0.45
C GLU A 42 11.79 -14.00 -0.87
N GLY A 43 10.75 -13.14 -0.78
CA GLY A 43 10.10 -12.56 -1.95
C GLY A 43 11.01 -11.63 -2.74
N ILE A 44 11.77 -10.76 -2.07
CA ILE A 44 12.71 -9.82 -2.71
C ILE A 44 13.86 -10.58 -3.41
N GLN A 45 14.32 -11.70 -2.84
CA GLN A 45 15.31 -12.55 -3.51
C GLN A 45 14.78 -13.24 -4.77
N ARG A 46 13.46 -13.46 -4.82
CA ARG A 46 12.80 -14.18 -5.91
C ARG A 46 12.31 -13.29 -7.03
N TYR A 47 11.97 -12.05 -6.71
CA TYR A 47 11.35 -11.09 -7.60
C TYR A 47 12.16 -9.81 -7.64
N ASP A 48 12.29 -9.23 -8.81
CA ASP A 48 13.08 -8.01 -9.03
C ASP A 48 12.31 -6.75 -8.56
N VAL A 49 12.19 -6.61 -7.23
CA VAL A 49 11.44 -5.55 -6.57
C VAL A 49 12.32 -4.87 -5.51
N GLN A 50 12.35 -3.55 -5.52
CA GLN A 50 12.97 -2.73 -4.48
C GLN A 50 11.95 -2.39 -3.41
N LEU A 51 12.24 -2.66 -2.13
CA LEU A 51 11.40 -2.27 -1.00
C LEU A 51 12.04 -1.09 -0.27
N PHE A 52 11.34 0.04 -0.19
CA PHE A 52 11.85 1.28 0.40
C PHE A 52 11.35 1.52 1.82
N ALA A 53 10.08 1.25 2.07
CA ALA A 53 9.48 1.37 3.39
C ALA A 53 8.41 0.31 3.60
N TYR A 54 8.23 -0.11 4.85
CA TYR A 54 7.14 -0.99 5.23
C TYR A 54 6.68 -0.71 6.66
N GLN A 55 5.47 -1.13 6.96
CA GLN A 55 4.91 -1.14 8.30
C GLN A 55 3.97 -2.34 8.43
N LEU A 56 4.27 -3.21 9.38
CA LEU A 56 3.43 -4.35 9.73
C LEU A 56 2.64 -3.99 10.99
N LEU A 57 1.32 -4.17 10.95
CA LEU A 57 0.43 -4.05 12.09
C LEU A 57 -0.32 -5.37 12.26
N SER A 58 -0.97 -5.56 13.41
CA SER A 58 -1.62 -6.84 13.71
C SER A 58 -2.59 -7.29 12.61
N ASN A 59 -3.37 -6.38 12.05
CA ASN A 59 -4.43 -6.70 11.09
C ASN A 59 -4.23 -6.17 9.68
N HIS A 60 -3.14 -5.49 9.37
CA HIS A 60 -2.83 -4.99 8.02
C HIS A 60 -1.36 -4.60 7.90
N TRP A 61 -0.91 -4.46 6.67
CA TRP A 61 0.45 -4.02 6.35
C TRP A 61 0.47 -3.03 5.18
N HIS A 62 1.53 -2.24 5.16
CA HIS A 62 1.84 -1.25 4.12
C HIS A 62 3.25 -1.49 3.60
N LEU A 63 3.44 -1.41 2.29
CA LEU A 63 4.73 -1.48 1.61
C LEU A 63 4.86 -0.32 0.64
N VAL A 64 6.05 0.29 0.55
CA VAL A 64 6.41 1.24 -0.51
C VAL A 64 7.51 0.59 -1.32
N LEU A 65 7.26 0.37 -2.60
CA LEU A 65 8.12 -0.46 -3.45
C LEU A 65 8.16 0.02 -4.90
N ARG A 66 9.17 -0.48 -5.64
CA ARG A 66 9.37 -0.27 -7.08
C ARG A 66 9.65 -1.60 -7.74
N PRO A 67 8.83 -2.06 -8.70
CA PRO A 67 9.18 -3.18 -9.56
C PRO A 67 10.20 -2.72 -10.62
N ASN A 68 11.19 -3.56 -10.94
CA ASN A 68 12.14 -3.29 -12.00
C ASN A 68 11.66 -3.82 -13.36
N GLN A 69 10.59 -4.61 -13.39
CA GLN A 69 9.95 -5.14 -14.60
C GLN A 69 8.44 -4.97 -14.54
N ASP A 70 7.77 -4.88 -15.70
CA ASP A 70 6.32 -4.80 -15.80
C ASP A 70 5.64 -6.04 -15.19
N GLY A 71 4.62 -5.82 -14.37
CA GLY A 71 3.86 -6.88 -13.71
C GLY A 71 4.57 -7.54 -12.52
N GLU A 72 5.80 -7.14 -12.19
CA GLU A 72 6.60 -7.79 -11.13
C GLU A 72 6.06 -7.51 -9.73
N MET A 73 5.54 -6.31 -9.46
CA MET A 73 4.86 -6.03 -8.21
C MET A 73 3.67 -7.00 -7.99
N SER A 74 2.90 -7.27 -9.02
CA SER A 74 1.74 -8.17 -8.91
C SER A 74 2.17 -9.61 -8.67
N ARG A 75 3.27 -10.06 -9.29
CA ARG A 75 3.85 -11.39 -9.05
C ARG A 75 4.38 -11.52 -7.63
N PHE A 76 5.17 -10.55 -7.18
CA PHE A 76 5.70 -10.46 -5.82
C PHE A 76 4.56 -10.47 -4.78
N MET A 77 3.59 -9.58 -4.92
CA MET A 77 2.49 -9.45 -3.95
C MET A 77 1.58 -10.68 -3.91
N ARG A 78 1.36 -11.34 -5.05
CA ARG A 78 0.64 -12.62 -5.09
C ARG A 78 1.39 -13.68 -4.31
N TRP A 79 2.69 -13.78 -4.53
CA TRP A 79 3.51 -14.76 -3.84
C TRP A 79 3.55 -14.49 -2.32
N VAL A 80 3.82 -13.26 -1.90
CA VAL A 80 3.84 -12.85 -0.47
C VAL A 80 2.52 -13.19 0.21
N THR A 81 1.39 -12.80 -0.38
CA THR A 81 0.07 -13.04 0.24
C THR A 81 -0.31 -14.52 0.24
N ALA A 82 0.01 -15.28 -0.80
CA ALA A 82 -0.25 -16.71 -0.86
C ALA A 82 0.62 -17.48 0.15
N THR A 83 1.92 -17.19 0.20
CA THR A 83 2.86 -17.83 1.14
C THR A 83 2.47 -17.52 2.59
N HIS A 84 2.14 -16.27 2.90
CA HIS A 84 1.65 -15.92 4.23
C HIS A 84 0.37 -16.67 4.57
N THR A 85 -0.61 -16.72 3.67
CA THR A 85 -1.87 -17.44 3.88
C THR A 85 -1.63 -18.92 4.16
N MET A 86 -0.79 -19.59 3.38
CA MET A 86 -0.46 -21.02 3.59
C MET A 86 0.22 -21.24 4.94
N ARG A 87 1.25 -20.43 5.27
CA ARG A 87 1.98 -20.54 6.55
C ARG A 87 1.08 -20.20 7.75
N TYR A 88 0.21 -19.21 7.62
CA TYR A 88 -0.77 -18.84 8.64
C TYR A 88 -1.73 -19.99 8.95
N HIS A 89 -2.38 -20.56 7.93
CA HIS A 89 -3.29 -21.68 8.11
C HIS A 89 -2.59 -22.92 8.68
N ALA A 90 -1.38 -23.23 8.22
CA ALA A 90 -0.60 -24.33 8.78
C ALA A 90 -0.26 -24.10 10.25
N HIS A 91 0.17 -22.88 10.63
CA HIS A 91 0.56 -22.56 11.99
C HIS A 91 -0.63 -22.51 12.97
N TYR A 92 -1.76 -21.95 12.54
CA TYR A 92 -2.96 -21.79 13.37
C TYR A 92 -3.98 -22.91 13.23
N HIS A 93 -3.65 -23.95 12.45
CA HIS A 93 -4.55 -25.11 12.18
C HIS A 93 -5.94 -24.68 11.69
N SER A 94 -6.01 -23.60 10.90
CA SER A 94 -7.24 -22.95 10.45
C SER A 94 -7.55 -23.19 8.96
N SER A 95 -7.03 -24.28 8.40
CA SER A 95 -7.33 -24.70 7.01
C SER A 95 -8.84 -24.92 6.85
N GLY A 96 -9.46 -24.26 5.87
CA GLY A 96 -10.90 -24.33 5.65
C GLY A 96 -11.73 -23.27 6.36
N GLU A 97 -11.17 -22.47 7.28
CA GLU A 97 -11.90 -21.41 8.03
C GLU A 97 -12.09 -20.10 7.23
N GLY A 98 -11.78 -20.10 5.93
CA GLY A 98 -12.00 -18.95 5.07
C GLY A 98 -10.74 -18.17 4.73
N HIS A 99 -10.92 -16.93 4.28
CA HIS A 99 -9.83 -16.11 3.77
C HIS A 99 -9.10 -15.36 4.88
N VAL A 100 -7.76 -15.44 4.91
CA VAL A 100 -6.91 -14.62 5.79
C VAL A 100 -7.03 -13.15 5.45
N TYR A 101 -7.04 -12.80 4.16
CA TYR A 101 -7.15 -11.42 3.70
C TYR A 101 -8.55 -11.06 3.22
N GLN A 102 -8.96 -9.81 3.41
CA GLN A 102 -10.24 -9.27 2.97
C GLN A 102 -10.45 -9.37 1.45
N GLY A 103 -9.36 -9.52 0.69
CA GLY A 103 -9.36 -9.64 -0.75
C GLY A 103 -7.95 -9.43 -1.32
N ARG A 104 -7.88 -9.16 -2.62
CA ARG A 104 -6.59 -8.83 -3.25
C ARG A 104 -5.99 -7.57 -2.62
N PHE A 105 -4.66 -7.48 -2.54
CA PHE A 105 -3.97 -6.26 -2.13
C PHE A 105 -4.42 -5.05 -2.96
N LYS A 106 -4.35 -3.87 -2.39
CA LYS A 106 -4.53 -2.59 -3.07
C LYS A 106 -3.18 -1.97 -3.32
N SER A 107 -3.06 -1.23 -4.42
CA SER A 107 -1.88 -0.41 -4.69
C SER A 107 -2.29 0.87 -5.41
N PHE A 108 -1.47 1.90 -5.29
CA PHE A 108 -1.59 3.10 -6.08
C PHE A 108 -0.20 3.65 -6.44
N PRO A 109 -0.05 4.24 -7.66
CA PRO A 109 1.19 4.89 -8.06
C PRO A 109 1.48 6.14 -7.23
N VAL A 110 2.76 6.40 -6.99
CA VAL A 110 3.26 7.54 -6.23
C VAL A 110 4.26 8.29 -7.09
N GLN A 111 4.18 9.62 -7.15
CA GLN A 111 5.17 10.45 -7.83
C GLN A 111 6.52 10.40 -7.11
N ASP A 112 7.60 10.35 -7.88
CA ASP A 112 8.99 10.24 -7.38
C ASP A 112 9.56 11.61 -7.02
N ASP A 113 9.02 12.21 -5.97
CA ASP A 113 9.41 13.51 -5.41
C ASP A 113 9.01 13.58 -3.91
N GLU A 114 8.66 14.76 -3.40
CA GLU A 114 8.13 14.95 -2.04
C GLU A 114 6.88 14.11 -1.75
N HIS A 115 6.13 13.66 -2.77
CA HIS A 115 5.00 12.75 -2.56
C HIS A 115 5.45 11.36 -2.12
N PHE A 116 6.60 10.86 -2.63
CA PHE A 116 7.23 9.65 -2.13
C PHE A 116 7.57 9.77 -0.64
N LEU A 117 8.23 10.87 -0.25
CA LEU A 117 8.57 11.13 1.17
C LEU A 117 7.31 11.21 2.03
N THR A 118 6.26 11.84 1.53
CA THR A 118 4.96 11.96 2.24
C THR A 118 4.31 10.58 2.44
N VAL A 119 4.36 9.70 1.44
CA VAL A 119 3.85 8.33 1.58
C VAL A 119 4.72 7.49 2.52
N CYS A 120 6.04 7.59 2.44
CA CYS A 120 6.94 6.91 3.39
C CYS A 120 6.66 7.35 4.83
N ARG A 121 6.52 8.66 5.07
CA ARG A 121 6.13 9.23 6.36
C ARG A 121 4.78 8.69 6.84
N TYR A 122 3.78 8.62 5.96
CA TYR A 122 2.48 8.03 6.27
C TYR A 122 2.61 6.57 6.70
N VAL A 123 3.40 5.78 5.98
CA VAL A 123 3.63 4.36 6.27
C VAL A 123 4.37 4.20 7.60
N GLU A 124 5.52 4.84 7.77
CA GLU A 124 6.36 4.70 8.96
C GLU A 124 5.70 5.24 10.24
N ARG A 125 4.77 6.21 10.12
CA ARG A 125 3.99 6.75 11.23
C ARG A 125 2.78 5.89 11.63
N ASN A 126 2.45 4.84 10.91
CA ASN A 126 1.16 4.17 11.05
C ASN A 126 0.92 3.59 12.45
N ALA A 127 1.94 2.96 13.08
CA ALA A 127 1.84 2.43 14.45
C ALA A 127 1.65 3.54 15.50
N LEU A 128 2.38 4.66 15.38
CA LEU A 128 2.19 5.83 16.24
C LEU A 128 0.77 6.41 16.07
N ARG A 129 0.28 6.54 14.84
CA ARG A 129 -1.08 6.99 14.55
C ARG A 129 -2.15 6.04 15.12
N ALA A 130 -1.86 4.74 15.16
CA ALA A 130 -2.70 3.72 15.78
C ALA A 130 -2.59 3.67 17.31
N LYS A 131 -1.74 4.53 17.92
CA LYS A 131 -1.46 4.61 19.36
C LYS A 131 -0.86 3.31 19.95
N LEU A 132 -0.15 2.55 19.12
CA LEU A 132 0.55 1.34 19.55
C LEU A 132 1.89 1.65 20.21
N VAL A 133 2.48 2.79 19.89
CA VAL A 133 3.75 3.30 20.43
C VAL A 133 3.65 4.80 20.69
N LYS A 134 4.57 5.35 21.50
CA LYS A 134 4.67 6.78 21.79
C LYS A 134 5.47 7.55 20.73
N ARG A 135 6.42 6.89 20.09
CA ARG A 135 7.23 7.41 18.97
C ARG A 135 7.26 6.40 17.83
N ALA A 136 7.32 6.86 16.59
CA ALA A 136 7.22 5.98 15.42
C ALA A 136 8.38 4.97 15.33
N GLU A 137 9.58 5.39 15.73
CA GLU A 137 10.78 4.57 15.77
C GLU A 137 10.75 3.45 16.83
N ASP A 138 9.84 3.51 17.80
CA ASP A 138 9.70 2.47 18.82
C ASP A 138 8.99 1.22 18.27
N TRP A 139 8.36 1.33 17.08
CA TRP A 139 7.66 0.19 16.49
C TRP A 139 8.63 -0.71 15.72
N ARG A 140 9.00 -1.84 16.33
CA ARG A 140 10.00 -2.80 15.80
C ARG A 140 9.65 -3.32 14.39
N TRP A 141 8.38 -3.44 14.06
CA TRP A 141 7.89 -4.08 12.84
C TRP A 141 7.68 -3.09 11.69
N GLY A 142 8.63 -2.18 11.54
CA GLY A 142 8.62 -1.13 10.52
C GLY A 142 10.00 -0.75 10.02
N SER A 143 10.04 -0.19 8.82
CA SER A 143 11.27 0.25 8.15
C SER A 143 12.03 1.32 8.91
N LEU A 144 11.33 2.24 9.62
CA LEU A 144 11.98 3.30 10.40
C LEU A 144 12.83 2.73 11.53
N TRP A 145 12.28 1.79 12.31
CA TRP A 145 13.03 1.12 13.38
C TRP A 145 14.26 0.41 12.82
N ARG A 146 14.08 -0.37 11.74
CA ARG A 146 15.16 -1.11 11.10
C ARG A 146 16.28 -0.19 10.63
N TRP A 147 15.93 0.93 9.98
CA TRP A 147 16.89 1.92 9.52
C TRP A 147 17.68 2.55 10.65
N ILE A 148 17.04 2.90 11.78
CA ILE A 148 17.71 3.49 12.95
C ILE A 148 18.64 2.49 13.62
N GLN A 149 18.20 1.24 13.76
CA GLN A 149 18.99 0.18 14.38
C GLN A 149 20.14 -0.30 13.48
N LYS A 150 20.19 0.15 12.21
CA LYS A 150 21.15 -0.34 11.20
C LYS A 150 21.15 -1.88 11.11
N ARG A 151 20.00 -2.49 11.38
CA ARG A 151 19.82 -3.95 11.33
C ARG A 151 19.20 -4.32 10.00
N GLU A 152 20.03 -4.69 9.03
CA GLU A 152 19.59 -5.33 7.81
C GLU A 152 19.98 -6.81 7.86
N PRO A 153 19.05 -7.73 7.51
CA PRO A 153 19.43 -9.12 7.29
C PRO A 153 20.35 -9.22 6.06
N GLU A 154 21.08 -10.31 5.94
CA GLU A 154 21.79 -10.66 4.71
C GLU A 154 20.95 -11.68 3.93
N PRO A 155 20.47 -11.35 2.72
CA PRO A 155 20.55 -10.06 2.02
C PRO A 155 19.64 -8.98 2.61
N ALA A 156 19.97 -7.71 2.38
CA ALA A 156 19.25 -6.57 2.90
C ALA A 156 17.77 -6.57 2.46
N LEU A 157 16.87 -6.33 3.41
CA LEU A 157 15.43 -6.22 3.13
C LEU A 157 15.05 -4.88 2.49
N LEU A 158 15.72 -3.80 2.89
CA LEU A 158 15.42 -2.45 2.40
C LEU A 158 16.41 -2.04 1.33
N SER A 159 15.89 -1.50 0.25
CA SER A 159 16.67 -0.85 -0.80
C SER A 159 16.99 0.60 -0.44
N PRO A 160 18.12 1.17 -0.94
CA PRO A 160 18.39 2.59 -0.85
C PRO A 160 17.24 3.41 -1.44
N TRP A 161 16.86 4.49 -0.77
CA TRP A 161 15.78 5.34 -1.23
C TRP A 161 16.18 6.12 -2.50
N PRO A 162 15.26 6.31 -3.46
CA PRO A 162 15.53 7.10 -4.66
C PRO A 162 15.75 8.58 -4.34
N ILE A 163 15.15 9.07 -3.26
CA ILE A 163 15.32 10.43 -2.73
C ILE A 163 15.83 10.31 -1.30
N SER A 164 16.88 11.04 -0.98
CA SER A 164 17.48 11.02 0.36
C SER A 164 16.47 11.44 1.42
N ARG A 165 16.48 10.76 2.57
CA ARG A 165 15.75 11.21 3.75
C ARG A 165 16.22 12.62 4.12
N SER A 166 15.27 13.53 4.38
CA SER A 166 15.61 14.88 4.84
C SER A 166 16.30 14.83 6.21
N PRO A 167 17.19 15.79 6.53
CA PRO A 167 17.67 15.96 7.89
C PRO A 167 16.49 16.00 8.87
N GLY A 168 16.61 15.34 10.03
CA GLY A 168 15.51 15.24 11.00
C GLY A 168 14.34 14.37 10.57
N TRP A 169 14.57 13.38 9.69
CA TRP A 169 13.52 12.48 9.20
C TRP A 169 12.69 11.84 10.32
N VAL A 170 13.32 11.39 11.42
CA VAL A 170 12.62 10.79 12.57
C VAL A 170 11.60 11.77 13.16
N GLU A 171 11.98 13.02 13.36
CA GLU A 171 11.09 14.05 13.89
C GLU A 171 9.97 14.40 12.88
N ARG A 172 10.30 14.40 11.59
CA ARG A 172 9.31 14.56 10.52
C ARG A 172 8.26 13.44 10.55
N VAL A 173 8.68 12.19 10.78
CA VAL A 173 7.75 11.05 10.92
C VAL A 173 6.90 11.18 12.18
N ASN A 174 7.46 11.64 13.28
CA ASN A 174 6.73 11.85 14.53
C ASN A 174 5.75 13.04 14.49
N THR A 175 5.97 14.01 13.60
CA THR A 175 5.03 15.12 13.37
C THR A 175 3.80 14.63 12.59
N PRO A 176 2.56 14.95 13.03
CA PRO A 176 1.35 14.57 12.29
C PRO A 176 1.34 15.09 10.85
N LEU A 177 0.84 14.27 9.93
CA LEU A 177 0.47 14.75 8.59
C LEU A 177 -0.67 15.78 8.72
N THR A 178 -0.73 16.72 7.80
CA THR A 178 -1.87 17.63 7.69
C THR A 178 -3.14 16.86 7.36
N ALA A 179 -4.29 17.43 7.67
CA ALA A 179 -5.58 16.82 7.35
C ALA A 179 -5.77 16.58 5.84
N SER A 180 -5.23 17.51 5.01
CA SER A 180 -5.24 17.39 3.55
C SER A 180 -4.38 16.26 3.04
N GLU A 181 -3.11 16.16 3.46
CA GLU A 181 -2.21 15.05 3.12
C GLU A 181 -2.83 13.70 3.48
N LEU A 182 -3.34 13.59 4.70
CA LEU A 182 -3.94 12.34 5.19
C LEU A 182 -5.18 11.95 4.39
N THR A 183 -6.02 12.92 4.04
CA THR A 183 -7.23 12.71 3.24
C THR A 183 -6.86 12.29 1.81
N ALA A 184 -5.87 12.94 1.19
CA ALA A 184 -5.39 12.62 -0.15
C ALA A 184 -4.85 11.19 -0.22
N ILE A 185 -3.93 10.80 0.67
CA ILE A 185 -3.37 9.45 0.71
C ILE A 185 -4.46 8.39 0.92
N ARG A 186 -5.39 8.62 1.86
CA ARG A 186 -6.51 7.69 2.12
C ARG A 186 -7.44 7.56 0.93
N THR A 187 -7.68 8.64 0.21
CA THR A 187 -8.47 8.64 -1.02
C THR A 187 -7.78 7.81 -2.09
N CYS A 188 -6.49 8.00 -2.32
CA CYS A 188 -5.70 7.20 -3.25
C CYS A 188 -5.71 5.71 -2.85
N ALA A 189 -5.50 5.38 -1.58
CA ALA A 189 -5.56 4.01 -1.07
C ALA A 189 -6.94 3.37 -1.22
N LYS A 190 -8.03 4.15 -1.11
CA LYS A 190 -9.40 3.66 -1.30
C LYS A 190 -9.75 3.45 -2.77
N ARG A 191 -9.26 4.32 -3.65
CA ARG A 191 -9.60 4.37 -5.08
C ARG A 191 -8.59 3.65 -5.97
N CYS A 192 -7.38 3.44 -5.48
CA CYS A 192 -6.21 3.01 -6.26
C CYS A 192 -5.82 4.04 -7.33
N SER A 193 -6.05 5.35 -7.06
CA SER A 193 -5.69 6.45 -7.94
C SER A 193 -4.27 6.94 -7.65
N PRO A 194 -3.54 7.47 -8.64
CA PRO A 194 -2.20 8.02 -8.46
C PRO A 194 -2.16 9.13 -7.40
N PHE A 195 -1.05 9.23 -6.68
CA PHE A 195 -0.75 10.26 -5.68
C PHE A 195 0.44 11.09 -6.13
N GLY A 196 0.22 12.34 -6.48
CA GLY A 196 1.20 13.26 -7.03
C GLY A 196 0.56 14.61 -7.36
N GLU A 197 1.32 15.48 -8.03
CA GLU A 197 0.81 16.73 -8.58
C GLU A 197 -0.25 16.50 -9.65
N ALA A 198 -1.15 17.46 -9.84
CA ALA A 198 -2.30 17.34 -10.74
C ALA A 198 -1.91 16.93 -12.17
N THR A 199 -0.90 17.57 -12.74
CA THR A 199 -0.40 17.28 -14.10
C THR A 199 0.20 15.88 -14.20
N TRP A 200 0.95 15.44 -13.20
CA TRP A 200 1.49 14.08 -13.12
C TRP A 200 0.39 13.04 -12.95
N VAL A 201 -0.62 13.33 -12.12
CA VAL A 201 -1.79 12.45 -11.93
C VAL A 201 -2.53 12.25 -13.24
N GLU A 202 -2.82 13.33 -13.99
CA GLU A 202 -3.51 13.27 -15.28
C GLU A 202 -2.75 12.43 -16.30
N SER A 203 -1.44 12.66 -16.43
CA SER A 203 -0.58 11.90 -17.36
C SER A 203 -0.49 10.43 -16.95
N SER A 204 -0.32 10.15 -15.65
CA SER A 204 -0.23 8.79 -15.12
C SER A 204 -1.53 8.02 -15.28
N VAL A 205 -2.68 8.68 -15.08
CA VAL A 205 -4.01 8.06 -15.28
C VAL A 205 -4.20 7.63 -16.72
N LYS A 206 -3.85 8.48 -17.71
CA LYS A 206 -3.94 8.14 -19.13
C LYS A 206 -2.98 7.00 -19.51
N ARG A 207 -1.72 7.10 -19.08
CA ARG A 207 -0.68 6.12 -19.39
C ARG A 207 -0.97 4.73 -18.81
N LEU A 208 -1.52 4.69 -17.59
CA LEU A 208 -1.76 3.45 -16.83
C LEU A 208 -3.20 2.91 -16.94
N GLY A 209 -4.08 3.57 -17.71
CA GLY A 209 -5.49 3.16 -17.88
C GLY A 209 -6.30 3.24 -16.58
N LEU A 210 -6.05 4.27 -15.75
CA LEU A 210 -6.65 4.43 -14.43
C LEU A 210 -7.79 5.45 -14.37
N GLU A 211 -8.38 5.86 -15.49
CA GLU A 211 -9.43 6.90 -15.57
C GLU A 211 -10.61 6.59 -14.65
N SER A 212 -10.94 5.31 -14.51
CA SER A 212 -12.02 4.86 -13.64
C SER A 212 -11.78 5.19 -12.16
N THR A 213 -10.53 5.37 -11.75
CA THR A 213 -10.16 5.66 -10.36
C THR A 213 -10.45 7.11 -9.95
N LEU A 214 -10.55 8.02 -10.92
CA LEU A 214 -10.87 9.44 -10.69
C LEU A 214 -12.38 9.73 -10.73
N ARG A 215 -13.20 8.86 -11.34
CA ARG A 215 -14.65 9.08 -11.45
C ARG A 215 -15.30 9.13 -10.07
N LEU A 216 -16.19 10.10 -9.87
CA LEU A 216 -17.01 10.15 -8.66
C LEU A 216 -17.82 8.87 -8.51
N ARG A 217 -17.89 8.31 -7.31
CA ARG A 217 -18.77 7.17 -7.02
C ARG A 217 -20.20 7.66 -6.94
N GLY A 218 -21.05 7.18 -7.81
CA GLY A 218 -22.49 7.44 -7.82
C GLY A 218 -23.14 6.58 -8.90
N ARG A 219 -24.44 6.34 -8.76
CA ARG A 219 -25.24 5.79 -9.85
C ARG A 219 -25.27 6.87 -10.93
N PRO A 220 -24.98 6.56 -12.22
CA PRO A 220 -25.21 7.53 -13.30
C PRO A 220 -26.63 8.07 -13.20
N GLN A 221 -26.80 9.39 -13.24
CA GLN A 221 -28.15 9.95 -13.37
C GLN A 221 -28.74 9.45 -14.71
N VAL A 222 -29.77 8.67 -14.60
CA VAL A 222 -30.56 8.26 -15.78
C VAL A 222 -31.38 9.49 -16.16
N HIS A 223 -30.97 10.22 -17.21
CA HIS A 223 -31.80 11.20 -17.85
C HIS A 223 -32.93 10.44 -18.58
N PHE A 224 -34.10 10.43 -18.00
CA PHE A 224 -35.31 10.09 -18.74
C PHE A 224 -35.60 11.26 -19.67
N PRO A 225 -35.69 11.06 -21.01
CA PRO A 225 -36.16 12.12 -21.90
C PRO A 225 -37.60 12.43 -21.51
N THR A 226 -37.87 13.68 -21.20
CA THR A 226 -39.23 14.17 -20.96
C THR A 226 -39.98 14.02 -22.27
N GLN A 227 -40.93 13.08 -22.37
CA GLN A 227 -41.86 13.03 -23.48
C GLN A 227 -42.71 14.29 -23.40
N SER A 228 -42.54 15.20 -24.37
CA SER A 228 -43.45 16.30 -24.61
C SER A 228 -44.80 15.69 -25.08
N LEU A 229 -45.77 15.70 -24.18
CA LEU A 229 -47.15 15.46 -24.53
C LEU A 229 -47.62 16.65 -25.39
N ASN A 230 -47.55 16.50 -26.72
CA ASN A 230 -48.30 17.35 -27.61
C ASN A 230 -49.80 17.06 -27.39
N LYS A 231 -50.47 17.97 -26.70
CA LYS A 231 -51.93 18.05 -26.78
C LYS A 231 -52.26 18.76 -28.07
N GLU A 232 -52.65 18.00 -29.06
CA GLU A 232 -53.47 18.54 -30.19
C GLU A 232 -54.93 18.57 -29.78
N SER A 233 -55.47 19.76 -29.86
CA SER A 233 -56.91 20.04 -29.72
C SER A 233 -57.54 19.96 -31.05
#